data_4003ddeeb6ad31b0ef6406f16b9efdb2
#
_entry.id   4003ddeeb6ad31b0ef6406f16b9efdb2
#
_cell.length_a   1.000
_cell.length_b   1.000
_cell.length_c   1.000
_cell.angle_alpha   90.00
_cell.angle_beta   90.00
_cell.angle_gamma   90.00
#
_symmetry.space_group_name_H-M   'P 1'
#
loop_
_entity.id
_entity.type
_entity.pdbx_description
1 polymer ?
#
loop_
_entity_poly.entity_id
_entity_poly.type
_entity_poly.pdbx_seq_one_letter_code
_entity_poly.pdbx_strand_id
1 'polypeptide(L)'
;MATQPIADGYLSVEEYLSTSYKPDCEYDEGVLVERNLGEIEHSFLQIVLGTLFTVNTDSWGVYALTEQRVQIGSKRFLIPDVCVVPVDAPWEKILTRPPLIAIEILSPEDTLRNAEKKAAEYLQFGVEHVWVIDPYARVAYRGLPGGLELVPEGELAVPGTPILVRIAELFEKLDRVRARPQQK
;
A
#
# COMPACT_ATOMS: atom_id res chain seq x y z
N MET A 1 -13.07 -3.44 9.81
CA MET A 1 -13.51 -2.42 8.82
C MET A 1 -14.93 -2.01 9.16
N ALA A 2 -15.11 -0.79 9.60
CA ALA A 2 -16.44 -0.23 9.81
C ALA A 2 -16.91 0.40 8.50
N THR A 3 -17.93 -0.17 7.87
CA THR A 3 -18.65 0.45 6.77
C THR A 3 -19.66 1.42 7.37
N GLN A 4 -19.45 2.72 7.17
CA GLN A 4 -20.51 3.69 7.47
C GLN A 4 -21.48 3.74 6.29
N PRO A 5 -22.73 3.31 6.45
CA PRO A 5 -23.74 3.57 5.44
C PRO A 5 -24.10 5.06 5.50
N ILE A 6 -23.94 5.75 4.38
CA ILE A 6 -24.52 7.08 4.21
C ILE A 6 -26.04 6.89 4.14
N ALA A 7 -26.76 7.66 4.92
CA ALA A 7 -28.22 7.64 4.91
C ALA A 7 -28.75 7.84 3.48
N ASP A 8 -29.58 6.89 3.03
CA ASP A 8 -30.43 6.94 1.82
C ASP A 8 -29.76 7.18 0.45
N GLY A 9 -28.61 6.57 0.15
CA GLY A 9 -28.11 6.60 -1.23
C GLY A 9 -26.68 6.13 -1.37
N TYR A 10 -26.39 5.45 -2.45
CA TYR A 10 -25.02 5.17 -2.86
C TYR A 10 -24.32 6.49 -3.17
N LEU A 11 -23.13 6.72 -2.58
CA LEU A 11 -22.29 7.86 -2.90
C LEU A 11 -21.85 7.79 -4.37
N SER A 12 -21.97 8.89 -5.11
CA SER A 12 -21.46 8.94 -6.47
C SER A 12 -19.92 9.02 -6.50
N VAL A 13 -19.32 8.57 -7.59
CA VAL A 13 -17.86 8.71 -7.80
C VAL A 13 -17.45 10.18 -7.76
N GLU A 14 -18.25 11.09 -8.32
CA GLU A 14 -17.98 12.53 -8.32
C GLU A 14 -17.94 13.11 -6.90
N GLU A 15 -18.89 12.75 -6.06
CA GLU A 15 -18.92 13.14 -4.65
C GLU A 15 -17.72 12.57 -3.89
N TYR A 16 -17.39 11.27 -4.12
CA TYR A 16 -16.21 10.65 -3.51
C TYR A 16 -14.92 11.42 -3.87
N LEU A 17 -14.73 11.74 -5.14
CA LEU A 17 -13.52 12.40 -5.63
C LEU A 17 -13.41 13.87 -5.21
N SER A 18 -14.55 14.55 -4.99
CA SER A 18 -14.60 15.95 -4.55
C SER A 18 -14.57 16.14 -3.04
N THR A 19 -14.67 15.05 -2.26
CA THR A 19 -14.77 15.11 -0.80
C THR A 19 -13.45 14.62 -0.15
N SER A 20 -13.07 15.25 0.96
CA SER A 20 -12.01 14.77 1.84
C SER A 20 -12.61 14.02 3.01
N TYR A 21 -12.17 12.78 3.21
CA TYR A 21 -12.61 11.94 4.31
C TYR A 21 -11.57 11.91 5.42
N LYS A 22 -12.01 11.78 6.67
CA LYS A 22 -11.15 11.63 7.84
C LYS A 22 -11.73 10.59 8.79
N PRO A 23 -11.11 9.40 8.92
CA PRO A 23 -9.93 8.94 8.17
C PRO A 23 -10.19 8.85 6.67
N ASP A 24 -9.12 8.74 5.86
CA ASP A 24 -9.26 8.57 4.41
C ASP A 24 -9.95 7.24 4.11
N CYS A 25 -10.73 7.20 3.03
CA CYS A 25 -11.58 6.07 2.68
C CYS A 25 -11.31 5.59 1.26
N GLU A 26 -11.32 4.29 1.09
CA GLU A 26 -11.48 3.65 -0.22
C GLU A 26 -12.96 3.71 -0.65
N TYR A 27 -13.21 3.44 -1.91
CA TYR A 27 -14.56 3.47 -2.47
C TYR A 27 -14.85 2.17 -3.21
N ASP A 28 -15.99 1.57 -2.89
CA ASP A 28 -16.45 0.32 -3.47
C ASP A 28 -17.95 0.42 -3.81
N GLU A 29 -18.27 0.55 -5.12
CA GLU A 29 -19.64 0.54 -5.66
C GLU A 29 -20.63 1.48 -4.91
N GLY A 30 -20.18 2.66 -4.51
CA GLY A 30 -21.00 3.64 -3.78
C GLY A 30 -20.84 3.60 -2.25
N VAL A 31 -20.00 2.72 -1.73
CA VAL A 31 -19.76 2.55 -0.30
C VAL A 31 -18.37 3.07 0.05
N LEU A 32 -18.27 3.85 1.12
CA LEU A 32 -16.99 4.21 1.71
C LEU A 32 -16.47 3.06 2.57
N VAL A 33 -15.24 2.65 2.29
CA VAL A 33 -14.52 1.66 3.09
C VAL A 33 -13.45 2.40 3.87
N GLU A 34 -13.69 2.55 5.17
CA GLU A 34 -12.77 3.21 6.08
C GLU A 34 -11.47 2.41 6.19
N ARG A 35 -10.32 3.10 6.13
CA ARG A 35 -9.01 2.48 6.33
C ARG A 35 -8.71 2.38 7.82
N ASN A 36 -8.05 1.31 8.23
CA ASN A 36 -7.54 1.21 9.58
C ASN A 36 -6.48 2.28 9.83
N LEU A 37 -6.47 2.85 11.03
CA LEU A 37 -5.45 3.82 11.42
C LEU A 37 -4.14 3.08 11.64
N GLY A 38 -3.09 3.54 10.96
CA GLY A 38 -1.75 3.00 11.13
C GLY A 38 -1.19 3.34 12.52
N GLU A 39 -0.68 2.33 13.22
CA GLU A 39 0.13 2.54 14.40
C GLU A 39 1.56 2.96 14.03
N ILE A 40 2.41 3.13 15.04
CA ILE A 40 3.77 3.64 14.84
C ILE A 40 4.62 2.74 13.93
N GLU A 41 4.43 1.43 14.00
CA GLU A 41 5.11 0.45 13.14
C GLU A 41 4.73 0.62 11.68
N HIS A 42 3.44 0.73 11.39
CA HIS A 42 2.92 0.97 10.05
C HIS A 42 3.48 2.28 9.49
N SER A 43 3.30 3.39 10.21
CA SER A 43 3.74 4.72 9.77
C SER A 43 5.26 4.79 9.57
N PHE A 44 6.03 4.12 10.44
CA PHE A 44 7.48 4.06 10.31
C PHE A 44 7.92 3.27 9.08
N LEU A 45 7.33 2.11 8.82
CA LEU A 45 7.65 1.33 7.63
C LEU A 45 7.23 2.04 6.35
N GLN A 46 6.11 2.74 6.35
CA GLN A 46 5.67 3.55 5.22
C GLN A 46 6.70 4.61 4.84
N ILE A 47 7.23 5.36 5.83
CA ILE A 47 8.27 6.36 5.56
C ILE A 47 9.62 5.73 5.17
N VAL A 48 9.98 4.58 5.74
CA VAL A 48 11.21 3.86 5.38
C VAL A 48 11.16 3.40 3.93
N LEU A 49 10.05 2.82 3.50
CA LEU A 49 9.85 2.38 2.11
C LEU A 49 9.82 3.58 1.16
N GLY A 50 9.03 4.61 1.48
CA GLY A 50 8.98 5.84 0.68
C GLY A 50 10.36 6.47 0.52
N THR A 51 11.16 6.52 1.59
CA THR A 51 12.54 7.02 1.56
C THR A 51 13.43 6.14 0.69
N LEU A 52 13.35 4.81 0.83
CA LEU A 52 14.17 3.87 0.04
C LEU A 52 13.96 4.09 -1.47
N PHE A 53 12.72 4.20 -1.92
CA PHE A 53 12.42 4.48 -3.32
C PHE A 53 12.87 5.88 -3.73
N THR A 54 12.62 6.89 -2.91
CA THR A 54 12.93 8.29 -3.21
C THR A 54 14.44 8.52 -3.38
N VAL A 55 15.28 7.95 -2.51
CA VAL A 55 16.74 8.12 -2.63
C VAL A 55 17.34 7.35 -3.82
N ASN A 56 16.62 6.39 -4.35
CA ASN A 56 17.03 5.59 -5.51
C ASN A 56 16.29 5.95 -6.80
N THR A 57 15.50 7.04 -6.82
CA THR A 57 14.69 7.43 -7.99
C THR A 57 15.50 7.41 -9.29
N ASP A 58 16.65 8.06 -9.33
CA ASP A 58 17.48 8.16 -10.53
C ASP A 58 18.07 6.81 -10.97
N SER A 59 18.46 5.97 -10.02
CA SER A 59 19.08 4.67 -10.29
C SER A 59 18.06 3.58 -10.61
N TRP A 60 16.86 3.68 -10.06
CA TRP A 60 15.79 2.70 -10.25
C TRP A 60 14.77 3.09 -11.33
N GLY A 61 14.78 4.36 -11.75
CA GLY A 61 13.84 4.88 -12.74
C GLY A 61 12.40 4.92 -12.27
N VAL A 62 12.17 5.01 -10.96
CA VAL A 62 10.85 5.00 -10.34
C VAL A 62 10.77 6.03 -9.22
N TYR A 63 9.55 6.44 -8.84
CA TYR A 63 9.31 7.19 -7.61
C TYR A 63 8.15 6.58 -6.84
N ALA A 64 8.12 6.81 -5.53
CA ALA A 64 7.07 6.34 -4.65
C ALA A 64 6.08 7.44 -4.30
N LEU A 65 4.81 7.06 -4.17
CA LEU A 65 3.73 7.88 -3.65
C LEU A 65 3.13 7.15 -2.46
N THR A 66 2.78 7.89 -1.41
CA THR A 66 2.06 7.35 -0.25
C THR A 66 0.59 7.73 -0.30
N GLU A 67 -0.28 6.81 0.07
CA GLU A 67 -1.73 7.05 0.17
C GLU A 67 -2.34 7.62 -1.11
N GLN A 68 -1.80 7.27 -2.26
CA GLN A 68 -2.27 7.73 -3.55
C GLN A 68 -3.51 6.93 -3.97
N ARG A 69 -4.60 7.62 -4.33
CA ARG A 69 -5.78 6.97 -4.88
C ARG A 69 -5.48 6.33 -6.24
N VAL A 70 -5.87 5.06 -6.37
CA VAL A 70 -5.75 4.26 -7.59
C VAL A 70 -7.15 3.83 -8.02
N GLN A 71 -7.58 4.23 -9.19
CA GLN A 71 -8.85 3.82 -9.77
C GLN A 71 -8.68 2.48 -10.48
N ILE A 72 -9.09 1.40 -9.84
CA ILE A 72 -8.97 0.05 -10.39
C ILE A 72 -10.22 -0.42 -11.16
N GLY A 73 -11.28 0.36 -11.14
CA GLY A 73 -12.53 0.11 -11.84
C GLY A 73 -13.37 1.38 -11.94
N SER A 74 -14.45 1.35 -12.72
CA SER A 74 -15.32 2.53 -12.90
C SER A 74 -15.90 3.07 -11.58
N LYS A 75 -16.10 2.17 -10.60
CA LYS A 75 -16.65 2.48 -9.27
C LYS A 75 -15.85 1.83 -8.15
N ARG A 76 -14.55 1.60 -8.36
CA ARG A 76 -13.66 1.00 -7.36
C ARG A 76 -12.36 1.78 -7.29
N PHE A 77 -12.04 2.27 -6.09
CA PHE A 77 -10.82 3.01 -5.78
C PHE A 77 -10.15 2.38 -4.57
N LEU A 78 -8.86 2.08 -4.70
CA LEU A 78 -8.00 1.61 -3.63
C LEU A 78 -6.98 2.70 -3.28
N ILE A 79 -6.41 2.60 -2.08
CA ILE A 79 -5.38 3.51 -1.58
C ILE A 79 -4.27 2.65 -0.98
N PRO A 80 -3.25 2.27 -1.77
CA PRO A 80 -2.09 1.56 -1.24
C PRO A 80 -1.30 2.45 -0.28
N ASP A 81 -0.72 1.88 0.76
CA ASP A 81 0.13 2.63 1.69
C ASP A 81 1.34 3.24 0.98
N VAL A 82 1.94 2.47 0.08
CA VAL A 82 2.97 2.96 -0.86
C VAL A 82 2.68 2.39 -2.24
N CYS A 83 2.67 3.24 -3.26
CA CYS A 83 2.71 2.78 -4.65
C CYS A 83 3.93 3.33 -5.36
N VAL A 84 4.48 2.55 -6.29
CA VAL A 84 5.68 2.89 -7.04
C VAL A 84 5.34 2.97 -8.51
N VAL A 85 5.70 4.06 -9.14
CA VAL A 85 5.41 4.33 -10.55
C VAL A 85 6.70 4.68 -11.30
N PRO A 86 6.82 4.34 -12.59
CA PRO A 86 7.94 4.76 -13.43
C PRO A 86 8.06 6.30 -13.48
N VAL A 87 9.29 6.81 -13.62
CA VAL A 87 9.54 8.28 -13.65
C VAL A 87 8.92 8.96 -14.87
N ASP A 88 8.65 8.21 -15.93
CA ASP A 88 8.00 8.68 -17.17
C ASP A 88 6.48 8.49 -17.14
N ALA A 89 5.92 7.96 -16.05
CA ALA A 89 4.47 7.83 -15.90
C ALA A 89 3.79 9.22 -15.88
N PRO A 90 2.59 9.34 -16.47
CA PRO A 90 1.85 10.60 -16.43
C PRO A 90 1.60 11.06 -15.00
N TRP A 91 1.76 12.36 -14.75
CA TRP A 91 1.44 12.95 -13.46
C TRP A 91 -0.08 13.16 -13.34
N GLU A 92 -0.74 12.26 -12.62
CA GLU A 92 -2.20 12.23 -12.48
C GLU A 92 -2.61 12.51 -11.02
N LYS A 93 -3.73 13.24 -10.84
CA LYS A 93 -4.30 13.45 -9.50
C LYS A 93 -4.74 12.13 -8.85
N ILE A 94 -5.21 11.20 -9.65
CA ILE A 94 -5.64 9.86 -9.28
C ILE A 94 -5.02 8.93 -10.32
N LEU A 95 -4.36 7.89 -9.88
CA LEU A 95 -3.78 6.93 -10.82
C LEU A 95 -4.89 6.13 -11.51
N THR A 96 -4.96 6.25 -12.82
CA THR A 96 -5.90 5.50 -13.67
C THR A 96 -5.23 4.35 -14.41
N ARG A 97 -3.91 4.22 -14.24
CA ARG A 97 -3.08 3.14 -14.76
C ARG A 97 -2.46 2.37 -13.60
N PRO A 98 -2.20 1.07 -13.79
CA PRO A 98 -1.54 0.27 -12.75
C PRO A 98 -0.18 0.87 -12.37
N PRO A 99 0.11 1.08 -11.09
CA PRO A 99 1.48 1.30 -10.64
C PRO A 99 2.33 0.04 -10.88
N LEU A 100 3.64 0.20 -10.95
CA LEU A 100 4.56 -0.93 -11.04
C LEU A 100 4.48 -1.82 -9.80
N ILE A 101 4.41 -1.18 -8.61
CA ILE A 101 4.33 -1.88 -7.33
C ILE A 101 3.22 -1.24 -6.50
N ALA A 102 2.38 -2.07 -5.87
CA ALA A 102 1.50 -1.68 -4.78
C ALA A 102 1.96 -2.36 -3.49
N ILE A 103 2.12 -1.59 -2.41
CA ILE A 103 2.56 -2.08 -1.10
C ILE A 103 1.49 -1.76 -0.07
N GLU A 104 1.05 -2.79 0.65
CA GLU A 104 0.18 -2.70 1.81
C GLU A 104 0.97 -3.06 3.07
N ILE A 105 0.83 -2.29 4.13
CA ILE A 105 1.45 -2.53 5.44
C ILE A 105 0.31 -2.84 6.41
N LEU A 106 0.33 -4.01 7.01
CA LEU A 106 -0.76 -4.41 7.89
C LEU A 106 -0.79 -3.60 9.19
N SER A 107 -1.98 -3.20 9.60
CA SER A 107 -2.31 -2.70 10.93
C SER A 107 -2.77 -3.85 11.84
N PRO A 108 -2.85 -3.68 13.18
CA PRO A 108 -3.25 -4.77 14.07
C PRO A 108 -4.63 -5.35 13.78
N GLU A 109 -5.54 -4.54 13.25
CA GLU A 109 -6.91 -4.95 12.91
C GLU A 109 -7.02 -5.60 11.53
N ASP A 110 -5.95 -5.58 10.74
CA ASP A 110 -5.95 -6.18 9.42
C ASP A 110 -5.86 -7.70 9.49
N THR A 111 -6.51 -8.35 8.55
CA THR A 111 -6.41 -9.80 8.40
C THR A 111 -5.70 -10.14 7.09
N LEU A 112 -4.94 -11.24 7.08
CA LEU A 112 -4.34 -11.74 5.85
C LEU A 112 -5.37 -11.98 4.75
N ARG A 113 -6.58 -12.40 5.10
CA ARG A 113 -7.66 -12.59 4.14
C ARG A 113 -8.06 -11.29 3.43
N ASN A 114 -8.12 -10.17 4.16
CA ASN A 114 -8.43 -8.87 3.57
C ASN A 114 -7.28 -8.39 2.70
N ALA A 115 -6.03 -8.58 3.14
CA ALA A 115 -4.85 -8.25 2.36
C ALA A 115 -4.77 -9.09 1.07
N GLU A 116 -5.09 -10.38 1.14
CA GLU A 116 -5.15 -11.28 -0.02
C GLU A 116 -6.21 -10.82 -1.03
N LYS A 117 -7.40 -10.44 -0.56
CA LYS A 117 -8.46 -9.88 -1.43
C LYS A 117 -7.97 -8.61 -2.13
N LYS A 118 -7.38 -7.69 -1.40
CA LYS A 118 -6.83 -6.44 -1.93
C LYS A 118 -5.72 -6.70 -2.96
N ALA A 119 -4.81 -7.62 -2.64
CA ALA A 119 -3.75 -8.04 -3.55
C ALA A 119 -4.31 -8.61 -4.87
N ALA A 120 -5.35 -9.43 -4.79
CA ALA A 120 -6.02 -9.96 -5.97
C ALA A 120 -6.65 -8.84 -6.82
N GLU A 121 -7.27 -7.83 -6.20
CA GLU A 121 -7.84 -6.67 -6.91
C GLU A 121 -6.74 -5.87 -7.64
N TYR A 122 -5.59 -5.62 -7.01
CA TYR A 122 -4.45 -4.96 -7.66
C TYR A 122 -3.90 -5.77 -8.85
N LEU A 123 -3.69 -7.06 -8.66
CA LEU A 123 -3.21 -7.96 -9.74
C LEU A 123 -4.19 -8.00 -10.92
N GLN A 124 -5.50 -8.07 -10.63
CA GLN A 124 -6.54 -8.03 -11.66
C GLN A 124 -6.56 -6.71 -12.43
N PHE A 125 -6.26 -5.60 -11.78
CA PHE A 125 -6.12 -4.29 -12.41
C PHE A 125 -4.87 -4.21 -13.31
N GLY A 126 -3.87 -5.08 -13.10
CA GLY A 126 -2.64 -5.13 -13.88
C GLY A 126 -1.40 -4.62 -13.15
N VAL A 127 -1.46 -4.45 -11.81
CA VAL A 127 -0.26 -4.19 -11.01
C VAL A 127 0.63 -5.42 -11.08
N GLU A 128 1.87 -5.24 -11.53
CA GLU A 128 2.79 -6.36 -11.72
C GLU A 128 3.32 -6.95 -10.40
N HIS A 129 3.53 -6.09 -9.42
CA HIS A 129 4.10 -6.47 -8.13
C HIS A 129 3.22 -5.96 -6.98
N VAL A 130 2.66 -6.88 -6.22
CA VAL A 130 1.91 -6.55 -5.00
C VAL A 130 2.67 -7.11 -3.81
N TRP A 131 3.02 -6.25 -2.86
CA TRP A 131 3.74 -6.61 -1.66
C TRP A 131 2.89 -6.32 -0.43
N VAL A 132 2.84 -7.27 0.50
CA VAL A 132 2.17 -7.10 1.79
C VAL A 132 3.19 -7.29 2.89
N ILE A 133 3.29 -6.32 3.80
CA ILE A 133 4.26 -6.33 4.89
C ILE A 133 3.52 -6.40 6.21
N ASP A 134 3.83 -7.39 7.03
CA ASP A 134 3.28 -7.54 8.38
C ASP A 134 4.37 -7.17 9.39
N PRO A 135 4.28 -5.97 10.01
CA PRO A 135 5.27 -5.51 10.98
C PRO A 135 5.20 -6.26 12.30
N TYR A 136 4.07 -6.92 12.60
CA TYR A 136 3.82 -7.61 13.86
C TYR A 136 4.33 -9.05 13.81
N ALA A 137 4.01 -9.77 12.73
CA ALA A 137 4.58 -11.09 12.47
C ALA A 137 6.01 -11.04 11.91
N ARG A 138 6.50 -9.85 11.49
CA ARG A 138 7.84 -9.61 10.93
C ARG A 138 8.10 -10.44 9.66
N VAL A 139 7.12 -10.46 8.80
CA VAL A 139 7.16 -11.17 7.52
C VAL A 139 6.67 -10.27 6.39
N ALA A 140 6.98 -10.66 5.17
CA ALA A 140 6.43 -10.05 3.98
C ALA A 140 5.89 -11.12 3.04
N TYR A 141 4.96 -10.71 2.19
CA TYR A 141 4.34 -11.56 1.20
C TYR A 141 4.40 -10.91 -0.17
N ARG A 142 4.45 -11.74 -1.21
CA ARG A 142 4.18 -11.36 -2.58
C ARG A 142 2.77 -11.78 -2.97
N GLY A 143 2.03 -10.88 -3.60
CA GLY A 143 0.76 -11.22 -4.24
C GLY A 143 1.01 -12.02 -5.51
N LEU A 144 0.34 -13.15 -5.63
CA LEU A 144 0.35 -14.01 -6.82
C LEU A 144 -1.08 -14.31 -7.24
N PRO A 145 -1.32 -14.69 -8.51
CA PRO A 145 -2.61 -15.26 -8.89
C PRO A 145 -2.94 -16.48 -8.01
N GLY A 146 -3.93 -16.33 -7.14
CA GLY A 146 -4.36 -17.39 -6.23
C GLY A 146 -3.95 -17.22 -4.78
N GLY A 147 -3.28 -16.12 -4.39
CA GLY A 147 -3.04 -15.80 -3.00
C GLY A 147 -1.76 -15.02 -2.69
N LEU A 148 -1.36 -15.10 -1.43
CA LEU A 148 -0.13 -14.48 -0.94
C LEU A 148 0.95 -15.53 -0.71
N GLU A 149 2.13 -15.32 -1.27
CA GLU A 149 3.32 -16.14 -1.03
C GLU A 149 4.18 -15.50 0.05
N LEU A 150 4.44 -16.26 1.11
CA LEU A 150 5.32 -15.80 2.20
C LEU A 150 6.78 -15.70 1.73
N VAL A 151 7.43 -14.61 2.10
CA VAL A 151 8.86 -14.34 1.82
C VAL A 151 9.59 -14.10 3.15
N PRO A 152 9.91 -15.15 3.92
CA PRO A 152 10.30 -15.01 5.33
C PRO A 152 11.67 -14.36 5.55
N GLU A 153 12.68 -14.69 4.77
CA GLU A 153 14.07 -14.20 4.95
C GLU A 153 14.67 -13.68 3.64
N GLY A 154 13.81 -13.32 2.70
CA GLY A 154 14.26 -13.00 1.38
C GLY A 154 14.22 -11.51 1.05
N GLU A 155 14.10 -11.29 -0.22
CA GLU A 155 14.09 -9.99 -0.84
C GLU A 155 12.81 -9.83 -1.65
N LEU A 156 12.16 -8.69 -1.49
CA LEU A 156 11.12 -8.23 -2.41
C LEU A 156 11.84 -7.52 -3.56
N ALA A 157 11.80 -8.09 -4.73
CA ALA A 157 12.53 -7.59 -5.89
C ALA A 157 11.62 -7.49 -7.12
N VAL A 158 11.96 -6.57 -8.02
CA VAL A 158 11.38 -6.50 -9.36
C VAL A 158 12.38 -7.12 -10.35
N PRO A 159 12.08 -8.29 -10.92
CA PRO A 159 12.99 -9.01 -11.81
C PRO A 159 13.48 -8.15 -12.97
N GLY A 160 14.79 -8.24 -13.28
CA GLY A 160 15.39 -7.49 -14.39
C GLY A 160 15.64 -6.01 -14.09
N THR A 161 15.41 -5.56 -12.88
CA THR A 161 15.66 -4.18 -12.43
C THR A 161 16.56 -4.16 -11.18
N PRO A 162 17.13 -3.01 -10.79
CA PRO A 162 17.86 -2.89 -9.53
C PRO A 162 16.94 -2.74 -8.30
N ILE A 163 15.63 -2.76 -8.46
CA ILE A 163 14.67 -2.56 -7.37
C ILE A 163 14.70 -3.76 -6.42
N LEU A 164 15.08 -3.50 -5.18
CA LEU A 164 15.28 -4.51 -4.15
C LEU A 164 14.97 -3.97 -2.76
N VAL A 165 14.12 -4.66 -2.02
CA VAL A 165 13.85 -4.40 -0.59
C VAL A 165 14.24 -5.63 0.22
N ARG A 166 15.29 -5.50 1.05
CA ARG A 166 15.71 -6.56 1.97
C ARG A 166 14.85 -6.53 3.23
N ILE A 167 14.11 -7.60 3.44
CA ILE A 167 13.15 -7.70 4.53
C ILE A 167 13.84 -7.60 5.90
N ALA A 168 15.00 -8.23 6.06
CA ALA A 168 15.78 -8.17 7.29
C ALA A 168 16.19 -6.72 7.62
N GLU A 169 16.72 -5.98 6.63
CA GLU A 169 17.13 -4.58 6.83
C GLU A 169 15.94 -3.66 7.17
N LEU A 170 14.77 -3.93 6.58
CA LEU A 170 13.54 -3.20 6.86
C LEU A 170 13.16 -3.33 8.34
N PHE A 171 13.15 -4.55 8.86
CA PHE A 171 12.79 -4.80 10.26
C PHE A 171 13.89 -4.41 11.25
N GLU A 172 15.17 -4.50 10.87
CA GLU A 172 16.25 -3.95 11.71
C GLU A 172 16.11 -2.45 11.95
N LYS A 173 15.69 -1.68 10.95
CA LYS A 173 15.42 -0.24 11.11
C LYS A 173 14.30 0.00 12.11
N LEU A 174 13.25 -0.79 12.06
CA LEU A 174 12.14 -0.72 13.02
C LEU A 174 12.61 -1.03 14.45
N ASP A 175 13.42 -2.08 14.63
CA ASP A 175 13.96 -2.47 15.94
C ASP A 175 14.86 -1.41 16.54
N ARG A 176 15.71 -0.78 15.74
CA ARG A 176 16.58 0.32 16.21
C ARG A 176 15.79 1.49 16.79
N VAL A 177 14.62 1.78 16.24
CA VAL A 177 13.77 2.86 16.77
C VAL A 177 13.08 2.41 18.06
N ARG A 178 12.59 1.17 18.10
CA ARG A 178 11.95 0.58 19.30
C ARG A 178 12.91 0.48 20.49
N ALA A 179 14.18 0.15 20.24
CA ALA A 179 15.20 -0.03 21.27
C ALA A 179 15.73 1.30 21.86
N ARG A 180 15.37 2.46 21.30
CA ARG A 180 15.80 3.74 21.87
C ARG A 180 15.18 3.96 23.24
N PRO A 181 15.98 4.27 24.31
CA PRO A 181 15.44 4.60 25.61
C PRO A 181 14.46 5.76 25.49
N GLN A 182 13.25 5.59 25.96
CA GLN A 182 12.33 6.72 26.10
C GLN A 182 12.93 7.63 27.19
N GLN A 183 13.47 8.77 26.79
CA GLN A 183 13.85 9.81 27.75
C GLN A 183 12.56 10.29 28.41
N LYS A 184 12.44 10.01 29.73
CA LYS A 184 11.36 10.49 30.59
C LYS A 184 11.48 11.99 30.80
#